data_2f9e928dd9b9e21bb856f33ebdd0b3dd
#
_entry.id   2f9e928dd9b9e21bb856f33ebdd0b3dd
#
_cell.length_a   1.000
_cell.length_b   1.000
_cell.length_c   1.000
_cell.angle_alpha   90.00
_cell.angle_beta   90.00
_cell.angle_gamma   90.00
#
_symmetry.space_group_name_H-M   'P 1'
#
loop_
_entity.id
_entity.type
_entity.pdbx_description
1 polymer ?
#
loop_
_entity_poly.entity_id
_entity_poly.type
_entity_poly.pdbx_seq_one_letter_code
_entity_poly.pdbx_strand_id
1 'polypeptide(L)'
;MSLHIYGGTNIMMRSMYSAVSGLKAHQTRMDVIGNNIANVNTVAYKSQSMTFSEVFYQTTQIASGPNAETGKGGTNAMQIGLGSSVGSISTAISSEGGSERTDNAFDLKIGGSSFFIVNSAGNTFFTRAGNFKVDESGALVTTGGANVMGWQVDESGNAKRDLVSKLYVNSPDVAYTSPERTSSVTVTGNLNAGSKDTSTTTINFYDSLGNSYQATVNLVYAGVQGDN
;
A
#
# COMPACT_ATOMS: atom_id res chain seq x y z
N MET A 1 61.46 41.84 -25.26
CA MET A 1 61.13 40.84 -24.19
C MET A 1 59.70 40.96 -23.91
N SER A 2 58.86 40.23 -24.67
CA SER A 2 57.39 40.25 -24.53
C SER A 2 56.97 39.01 -23.75
N LEU A 3 56.54 39.23 -22.52
CA LEU A 3 56.06 38.17 -21.58
C LEU A 3 54.60 37.84 -21.92
N HIS A 4 54.39 36.73 -22.65
CA HIS A 4 53.04 36.22 -22.92
C HIS A 4 52.49 35.60 -21.68
N ILE A 5 51.69 36.37 -20.88
CA ILE A 5 50.87 35.87 -19.77
C ILE A 5 49.46 35.59 -20.32
N TYR A 6 49.29 34.62 -21.20
CA TYR A 6 47.96 34.22 -21.70
C TYR A 6 47.47 32.85 -21.24
N GLY A 7 48.31 32.11 -20.46
CA GLY A 7 47.91 30.77 -20.03
C GLY A 7 47.14 30.68 -18.69
N GLY A 8 47.32 31.64 -17.79
CA GLY A 8 46.83 31.55 -16.40
C GLY A 8 45.34 31.82 -16.22
N THR A 9 44.78 32.74 -16.98
CA THR A 9 43.37 33.18 -16.79
C THR A 9 42.37 32.11 -17.25
N ASN A 10 42.67 31.39 -18.32
CA ASN A 10 41.77 30.32 -18.81
C ASN A 10 41.73 29.09 -17.92
N ILE A 11 42.81 28.80 -17.19
CA ILE A 11 42.87 27.66 -16.24
C ILE A 11 42.10 28.00 -14.99
N MET A 12 42.23 29.22 -14.48
CA MET A 12 41.47 29.68 -13.30
C MET A 12 39.95 29.72 -13.56
N MET A 13 39.55 30.20 -14.75
CA MET A 13 38.10 30.22 -15.10
C MET A 13 37.52 28.82 -15.19
N ARG A 14 38.22 27.83 -15.73
CA ARG A 14 37.74 26.43 -15.80
C ARG A 14 37.54 25.81 -14.43
N SER A 15 38.48 25.98 -13.51
CA SER A 15 38.36 25.46 -12.14
C SER A 15 37.16 26.11 -11.38
N MET A 16 36.93 27.41 -11.62
CA MET A 16 35.77 28.11 -11.08
C MET A 16 34.45 27.56 -11.65
N TYR A 17 34.34 27.34 -12.95
CA TYR A 17 33.14 26.74 -13.56
C TYR A 17 32.89 25.30 -13.06
N SER A 18 33.95 24.50 -12.95
CA SER A 18 33.86 23.16 -12.38
C SER A 18 33.37 23.19 -10.92
N ALA A 19 33.90 24.11 -10.11
CA ALA A 19 33.46 24.30 -8.74
C ALA A 19 31.98 24.76 -8.65
N VAL A 20 31.56 25.71 -9.49
CA VAL A 20 30.19 26.21 -9.56
C VAL A 20 29.20 25.08 -9.98
N SER A 21 29.59 24.26 -10.98
CA SER A 21 28.76 23.13 -11.39
C SER A 21 28.58 22.11 -10.27
N GLY A 22 29.67 21.78 -9.56
CA GLY A 22 29.63 20.93 -8.39
C GLY A 22 28.74 21.49 -7.26
N LEU A 23 28.88 22.79 -6.97
CA LEU A 23 28.09 23.47 -5.98
C LEU A 23 26.57 23.39 -6.30
N LYS A 24 26.18 23.67 -7.55
CA LYS A 24 24.79 23.56 -8.01
C LYS A 24 24.27 22.13 -7.89
N ALA A 25 25.05 21.14 -8.28
CA ALA A 25 24.65 19.73 -8.14
C ALA A 25 24.48 19.33 -6.68
N HIS A 26 25.36 19.78 -5.77
CA HIS A 26 25.21 19.55 -4.35
C HIS A 26 24.02 20.31 -3.74
N GLN A 27 23.72 21.53 -4.22
CA GLN A 27 22.52 22.26 -3.81
C GLN A 27 21.24 21.46 -4.15
N THR A 28 21.11 20.96 -5.38
CA THR A 28 19.98 20.11 -5.77
C THR A 28 19.88 18.85 -4.90
N ARG A 29 21.03 18.24 -4.54
CA ARG A 29 21.04 17.10 -3.62
C ARG A 29 20.53 17.47 -2.24
N MET A 30 20.90 18.65 -1.73
CA MET A 30 20.39 19.15 -0.43
C MET A 30 18.89 19.40 -0.49
N ASP A 31 18.36 19.90 -1.62
CA ASP A 31 16.92 20.09 -1.81
C ASP A 31 16.17 18.74 -1.74
N VAL A 32 16.70 17.70 -2.39
CA VAL A 32 16.13 16.34 -2.33
C VAL A 32 16.18 15.77 -0.91
N ILE A 33 17.30 15.94 -0.19
CA ILE A 33 17.45 15.49 1.20
C ILE A 33 16.50 16.28 2.10
N GLY A 34 16.40 17.59 1.94
CA GLY A 34 15.49 18.44 2.70
C GLY A 34 14.05 18.04 2.52
N ASN A 35 13.64 17.71 1.29
CA ASN A 35 12.31 17.20 1.01
C ASN A 35 12.04 15.84 1.67
N ASN A 36 13.02 14.92 1.65
CA ASN A 36 12.89 13.64 2.35
C ASN A 36 12.73 13.81 3.87
N ILE A 37 13.49 14.73 4.47
CA ILE A 37 13.40 15.02 5.90
C ILE A 37 12.05 15.68 6.24
N ALA A 38 11.61 16.64 5.45
CA ALA A 38 10.33 17.33 5.66
C ALA A 38 9.14 16.36 5.62
N ASN A 39 9.24 15.29 4.84
CA ASN A 39 8.18 14.31 4.65
C ASN A 39 8.41 13.00 5.44
N VAL A 40 9.31 12.97 6.43
CA VAL A 40 9.59 11.75 7.20
C VAL A 40 8.35 11.19 7.91
N ASN A 41 7.42 12.08 8.32
CA ASN A 41 6.16 11.71 8.97
C ASN A 41 4.96 11.71 8.01
N THR A 42 5.19 11.87 6.69
CA THR A 42 4.10 11.82 5.70
C THR A 42 3.78 10.36 5.37
N VAL A 43 2.51 9.96 5.59
CA VAL A 43 2.04 8.60 5.32
C VAL A 43 2.24 8.25 3.85
N ALA A 44 2.85 7.08 3.59
CA ALA A 44 3.16 6.56 2.26
C ALA A 44 4.10 7.43 1.40
N TYR A 45 4.82 8.38 2.00
CA TYR A 45 5.85 9.12 1.30
C TYR A 45 6.92 8.17 0.71
N LYS A 46 7.39 8.48 -0.47
CA LYS A 46 8.44 7.74 -1.16
C LYS A 46 9.70 8.57 -1.26
N SER A 47 10.74 8.12 -0.57
CA SER A 47 12.01 8.82 -0.55
C SER A 47 12.61 8.93 -1.95
N GLN A 48 13.25 10.05 -2.20
CA GLN A 48 13.97 10.30 -3.43
C GLN A 48 15.48 10.21 -3.20
N SER A 49 16.19 9.70 -4.16
CA SER A 49 17.64 9.66 -4.20
C SER A 49 18.16 10.31 -5.48
N MET A 50 19.28 11.00 -5.37
CA MET A 50 19.91 11.69 -6.49
C MET A 50 21.29 11.13 -6.75
N THR A 51 21.61 10.89 -8.02
CA THR A 51 22.93 10.51 -8.48
C THR A 51 23.61 11.65 -9.23
N PHE A 52 24.93 11.67 -9.18
CA PHE A 52 25.74 12.61 -9.95
C PHE A 52 26.17 11.99 -11.26
N SER A 53 26.33 12.81 -12.26
CA SER A 53 26.97 12.47 -13.52
C SER A 53 28.17 13.40 -13.72
N GLU A 54 29.23 12.84 -14.19
CA GLU A 54 30.39 13.64 -14.61
C GLU A 54 30.09 14.37 -15.92
N VAL A 55 30.60 15.60 -16.04
CA VAL A 55 30.53 16.34 -17.27
C VAL A 55 31.65 15.83 -18.19
N PHE A 56 31.98 16.46 -19.27
CA PHE A 56 33.02 16.03 -20.21
C PHE A 56 34.43 16.27 -19.68
N TYR A 57 35.39 15.50 -20.22
CA TYR A 57 36.82 15.73 -20.04
C TYR A 57 37.35 16.57 -21.16
N GLN A 58 38.30 17.45 -20.85
CA GLN A 58 39.10 18.14 -21.82
C GLN A 58 40.52 17.52 -21.87
N THR A 59 40.92 17.01 -23.02
CA THR A 59 42.27 16.49 -23.24
C THR A 59 43.25 17.67 -23.38
N THR A 60 44.21 17.79 -22.48
CA THR A 60 45.25 18.79 -22.49
C THR A 60 46.50 18.30 -23.19
N GLN A 61 46.74 17.01 -23.21
CA GLN A 61 47.84 16.37 -23.92
C GLN A 61 47.33 15.04 -24.50
N ILE A 62 47.64 14.81 -25.76
CA ILE A 62 47.33 13.58 -26.47
C ILE A 62 48.41 12.53 -26.14
N ALA A 63 47.99 11.25 -26.02
CA ALA A 63 48.95 10.16 -25.87
C ALA A 63 49.88 10.05 -27.09
N SER A 64 51.14 9.77 -26.84
CA SER A 64 52.11 9.45 -27.89
C SER A 64 52.67 8.06 -27.68
N GLY A 65 52.83 7.30 -28.78
CA GLY A 65 53.51 6.02 -28.77
C GLY A 65 55.00 6.13 -28.56
N PRO A 66 55.67 5.03 -28.19
CA PRO A 66 57.14 5.01 -28.14
C PRO A 66 57.72 5.14 -29.53
N ASN A 67 58.78 5.93 -29.66
CA ASN A 67 59.54 6.09 -30.92
C ASN A 67 60.91 5.42 -30.78
N ALA A 68 61.12 4.32 -31.53
CA ALA A 68 62.33 3.54 -31.46
C ALA A 68 63.53 4.28 -32.04
N GLU A 69 63.35 5.23 -33.00
CA GLU A 69 64.40 5.95 -33.59
C GLU A 69 64.99 7.03 -32.67
N THR A 70 64.17 7.62 -31.83
CA THR A 70 64.60 8.68 -30.90
C THR A 70 64.81 8.19 -29.48
N GLY A 71 64.56 6.92 -29.18
CA GLY A 71 64.67 6.34 -27.85
C GLY A 71 63.72 6.94 -26.84
N LYS A 72 62.65 7.65 -27.26
CA LYS A 72 61.64 8.23 -26.36
C LYS A 72 60.57 7.23 -26.06
N GLY A 73 60.26 7.03 -24.78
CA GLY A 73 59.11 6.27 -24.30
C GLY A 73 57.78 6.97 -24.65
N GLY A 74 56.70 6.20 -24.72
CA GLY A 74 55.34 6.73 -24.89
C GLY A 74 54.90 7.58 -23.70
N THR A 75 54.03 8.54 -23.93
CA THR A 75 53.39 9.36 -22.89
C THR A 75 51.86 9.14 -22.90
N ASN A 76 51.27 9.04 -21.71
CA ASN A 76 49.85 8.93 -21.59
C ASN A 76 49.12 10.25 -21.84
N ALA A 77 47.86 10.18 -22.27
CA ALA A 77 47.00 11.36 -22.38
C ALA A 77 46.79 12.01 -21.02
N MET A 78 46.80 13.35 -20.99
CA MET A 78 46.36 14.10 -19.81
C MET A 78 44.99 14.72 -20.07
N GLN A 79 44.05 14.47 -19.16
CA GLN A 79 42.69 14.95 -19.27
C GLN A 79 42.28 15.66 -17.98
N ILE A 80 41.50 16.73 -18.12
CA ILE A 80 40.94 17.49 -16.99
C ILE A 80 39.43 17.45 -17.09
N GLY A 81 38.72 17.00 -16.01
CA GLY A 81 37.28 17.00 -15.90
C GLY A 81 36.73 18.43 -15.79
N LEU A 82 35.54 18.64 -16.36
CA LEU A 82 34.87 19.96 -16.39
C LEU A 82 33.83 20.14 -15.31
N GLY A 83 33.74 19.20 -14.35
CA GLY A 83 32.82 19.27 -13.21
C GLY A 83 31.79 18.14 -13.17
N SER A 84 30.74 18.35 -12.39
CA SER A 84 29.67 17.37 -12.22
C SER A 84 28.30 18.00 -12.47
N SER A 85 27.36 17.17 -12.87
CA SER A 85 25.94 17.52 -13.07
C SER A 85 25.03 16.55 -12.34
N VAL A 86 23.75 16.87 -12.27
CA VAL A 86 22.71 15.95 -11.80
C VAL A 86 22.54 14.83 -12.84
N GLY A 87 22.76 13.59 -12.44
CA GLY A 87 22.57 12.44 -13.31
C GLY A 87 21.08 12.02 -13.35
N SER A 88 20.52 11.69 -12.21
CA SER A 88 19.11 11.33 -12.11
C SER A 88 18.58 11.59 -10.70
N ILE A 89 17.26 11.81 -10.60
CA ILE A 89 16.51 11.79 -9.34
C ILE A 89 15.52 10.64 -9.45
N SER A 90 15.68 9.63 -8.62
CA SER A 90 14.84 8.44 -8.60
C SER A 90 14.00 8.37 -7.33
N THR A 91 12.75 7.93 -7.47
CA THR A 91 11.83 7.74 -6.35
C THR A 91 11.72 6.25 -6.03
N ALA A 92 11.85 5.88 -4.76
CA ALA A 92 11.79 4.51 -4.29
C ALA A 92 10.34 4.01 -4.19
N ILE A 93 9.65 3.83 -5.32
CA ILE A 93 8.21 3.50 -5.38
C ILE A 93 7.92 2.12 -4.77
N SER A 94 8.75 1.12 -5.08
CA SER A 94 8.54 -0.27 -4.65
C SER A 94 9.03 -0.56 -3.23
N SER A 95 9.83 0.33 -2.61
CA SER A 95 10.32 0.09 -1.26
C SER A 95 9.19 0.15 -0.23
N GLU A 96 9.19 -0.82 0.67
CA GLU A 96 8.28 -0.87 1.80
C GLU A 96 8.80 0.02 2.93
N GLY A 97 7.93 0.88 3.48
CA GLY A 97 8.23 1.72 4.64
C GLY A 97 8.02 0.98 5.97
N GLY A 98 8.45 1.59 7.06
CA GLY A 98 8.11 1.15 8.41
C GLY A 98 6.58 1.11 8.63
N SER A 99 6.13 0.34 9.63
CA SER A 99 4.75 0.40 10.10
C SER A 99 4.68 1.27 11.33
N GLU A 100 3.64 2.09 11.40
CA GLU A 100 3.26 2.85 12.58
C GLU A 100 1.97 2.27 13.17
N ARG A 101 1.87 2.21 14.49
CA ARG A 101 0.67 1.77 15.18
C ARG A 101 -0.17 3.00 15.51
N THR A 102 -1.41 3.02 15.03
CA THR A 102 -2.33 4.17 15.18
C THR A 102 -3.53 3.88 16.07
N ASP A 103 -3.75 2.62 16.48
CA ASP A 103 -4.91 2.15 17.25
C ASP A 103 -6.27 2.47 16.59
N ASN A 104 -6.28 2.77 15.28
CA ASN A 104 -7.46 2.96 14.47
C ASN A 104 -7.73 1.71 13.62
N ALA A 105 -8.95 1.19 13.66
CA ALA A 105 -9.32 -0.06 12.99
C ALA A 105 -9.24 0.02 11.45
N PHE A 106 -9.34 1.23 10.88
CA PHE A 106 -9.32 1.44 9.43
C PHE A 106 -7.96 1.87 8.88
N ASP A 107 -6.96 1.98 9.73
CA ASP A 107 -5.60 2.22 9.27
C ASP A 107 -4.94 0.91 8.88
N LEU A 108 -4.68 0.75 7.59
CA LEU A 108 -4.21 -0.49 6.99
C LEU A 108 -2.84 -0.30 6.35
N LYS A 109 -1.95 -1.25 6.55
CA LYS A 109 -0.67 -1.32 5.84
C LYS A 109 -0.64 -2.51 4.89
N ILE A 110 -0.21 -2.29 3.67
CA ILE A 110 0.09 -3.37 2.72
C ILE A 110 1.53 -3.84 2.93
N GLY A 111 1.71 -5.14 3.20
CA GLY A 111 3.00 -5.82 3.08
C GLY A 111 3.25 -6.25 1.64
N GLY A 112 4.48 -6.04 1.14
CA GLY A 112 4.86 -6.40 -0.22
C GLY A 112 4.75 -5.27 -1.25
N SER A 113 4.64 -5.63 -2.54
CA SER A 113 4.72 -4.68 -3.67
C SER A 113 3.38 -4.13 -4.15
N SER A 114 2.27 -4.52 -3.53
CA SER A 114 0.91 -4.14 -3.94
C SER A 114 0.54 -2.70 -3.54
N PHE A 115 -0.58 -2.20 -4.09
CA PHE A 115 -1.12 -0.87 -3.83
C PHE A 115 -2.62 -0.95 -3.56
N PHE A 116 -3.15 -0.02 -2.78
CA PHE A 116 -4.58 0.23 -2.71
C PHE A 116 -5.05 0.91 -4.00
N ILE A 117 -6.22 0.52 -4.46
CA ILE A 117 -6.89 1.14 -5.59
C ILE A 117 -7.87 2.17 -5.03
N VAL A 118 -7.76 3.42 -5.46
CA VAL A 118 -8.66 4.49 -5.05
C VAL A 118 -9.23 5.19 -6.27
N ASN A 119 -10.48 5.60 -6.18
CA ASN A 119 -11.15 6.34 -7.25
C ASN A 119 -11.53 7.74 -6.76
N SER A 120 -11.11 8.75 -7.49
CA SER A 120 -11.47 10.14 -7.25
C SER A 120 -12.03 10.74 -8.54
N ALA A 121 -13.25 11.24 -8.50
CA ALA A 121 -13.94 11.86 -9.63
C ALA A 121 -13.92 11.02 -10.93
N GLY A 122 -14.06 9.69 -10.81
CA GLY A 122 -14.05 8.77 -11.95
C GLY A 122 -12.68 8.29 -12.41
N ASN A 123 -11.59 8.86 -11.89
CA ASN A 123 -10.21 8.44 -12.19
C ASN A 123 -9.69 7.47 -11.14
N THR A 124 -9.02 6.43 -11.60
CA THR A 124 -8.40 5.42 -10.74
C THR A 124 -6.95 5.77 -10.44
N PHE A 125 -6.59 5.79 -9.16
CA PHE A 125 -5.24 6.03 -8.68
C PHE A 125 -4.79 4.86 -7.80
N PHE A 126 -3.47 4.73 -7.64
CA PHE A 126 -2.84 3.72 -6.79
C PHE A 126 -2.08 4.41 -5.66
N THR A 127 -2.33 3.97 -4.43
CA THR A 127 -1.68 4.54 -3.25
C THR A 127 -1.25 3.45 -2.28
N ARG A 128 -0.26 3.76 -1.44
CA ARG A 128 0.07 2.95 -0.26
C ARG A 128 -0.37 3.61 1.04
N ALA A 129 -0.92 4.81 0.97
CA ALA A 129 -1.53 5.44 2.13
C ALA A 129 -2.76 4.65 2.54
N GLY A 130 -2.74 4.12 3.74
CA GLY A 130 -3.80 3.27 4.27
C GLY A 130 -4.58 3.90 5.42
N ASN A 131 -4.49 5.21 5.60
CA ASN A 131 -5.24 5.98 6.59
C ASN A 131 -6.65 6.26 6.07
N PHE A 132 -7.51 5.25 6.17
CA PHE A 132 -8.87 5.32 5.67
C PHE A 132 -9.86 5.78 6.73
N LYS A 133 -11.01 6.25 6.26
CA LYS A 133 -12.17 6.60 7.08
C LYS A 133 -13.42 6.03 6.44
N VAL A 134 -14.44 5.85 7.25
CA VAL A 134 -15.78 5.47 6.77
C VAL A 134 -16.58 6.75 6.61
N ASP A 135 -17.21 6.92 5.48
CA ASP A 135 -18.09 8.04 5.19
C ASP A 135 -19.51 7.78 5.73
N GLU A 136 -20.40 8.76 5.61
CA GLU A 136 -21.80 8.68 6.05
C GLU A 136 -22.58 7.58 5.32
N SER A 137 -22.20 7.22 4.10
CA SER A 137 -22.79 6.13 3.33
C SER A 137 -22.25 4.74 3.71
N GLY A 138 -21.31 4.66 4.65
CA GLY A 138 -20.63 3.43 5.03
C GLY A 138 -19.52 3.00 4.08
N ALA A 139 -19.16 3.84 3.08
CA ALA A 139 -18.08 3.56 2.14
C ALA A 139 -16.71 3.89 2.76
N LEU A 140 -15.71 3.08 2.43
CA LEU A 140 -14.33 3.32 2.82
C LEU A 140 -13.71 4.39 1.91
N VAL A 141 -13.23 5.48 2.51
CA VAL A 141 -12.65 6.62 1.80
C VAL A 141 -11.29 7.00 2.35
N THR A 142 -10.47 7.60 1.52
CA THR A 142 -9.21 8.22 1.95
C THR A 142 -9.49 9.54 2.66
N THR A 143 -8.50 10.10 3.37
CA THR A 143 -8.59 11.44 3.99
C THR A 143 -8.89 12.56 2.99
N GLY A 144 -8.57 12.36 1.70
CA GLY A 144 -8.91 13.28 0.60
C GLY A 144 -10.28 13.03 -0.04
N GLY A 145 -11.12 12.12 0.50
CA GLY A 145 -12.45 11.82 -0.02
C GLY A 145 -12.49 10.92 -1.26
N ALA A 146 -11.37 10.30 -1.65
CA ALA A 146 -11.37 9.29 -2.71
C ALA A 146 -11.89 7.95 -2.20
N ASN A 147 -12.79 7.31 -2.94
CA ASN A 147 -13.34 6.00 -2.58
C ASN A 147 -12.29 4.89 -2.75
N VAL A 148 -12.17 4.03 -1.76
CA VAL A 148 -11.35 2.82 -1.86
C VAL A 148 -12.11 1.77 -2.66
N MET A 149 -11.43 1.19 -3.63
CA MET A 149 -12.00 0.20 -4.55
C MET A 149 -11.48 -1.18 -4.22
N GLY A 150 -12.33 -2.18 -4.36
CA GLY A 150 -11.98 -3.57 -4.13
C GLY A 150 -13.09 -4.53 -4.51
N TRP A 151 -12.94 -5.78 -4.08
CA TRP A 151 -13.98 -6.79 -4.24
C TRP A 151 -14.82 -6.90 -2.98
N GLN A 152 -16.13 -6.84 -3.13
CA GLN A 152 -17.06 -7.11 -2.05
C GLN A 152 -17.07 -8.61 -1.75
N VAL A 153 -17.43 -8.93 -0.52
CA VAL A 153 -17.61 -10.32 -0.05
C VAL A 153 -19.06 -10.70 -0.25
N ASP A 154 -19.33 -11.93 -0.70
CA ASP A 154 -20.67 -12.49 -0.78
C ASP A 154 -21.19 -12.95 0.61
N GLU A 155 -22.44 -13.38 0.69
CA GLU A 155 -23.05 -13.90 1.91
C GLU A 155 -22.33 -15.14 2.49
N SER A 156 -21.56 -15.83 1.67
CA SER A 156 -20.76 -17.01 2.04
C SER A 156 -19.36 -16.66 2.56
N GLY A 157 -18.99 -15.38 2.60
CA GLY A 157 -17.66 -14.92 3.03
C GLY A 157 -16.57 -15.00 1.97
N ASN A 158 -16.91 -15.32 0.70
CA ASN A 158 -15.95 -15.39 -0.39
C ASN A 158 -15.84 -14.05 -1.13
N ALA A 159 -14.62 -13.66 -1.49
CA ALA A 159 -14.41 -12.46 -2.29
C ALA A 159 -14.95 -12.65 -3.72
N LYS A 160 -15.95 -11.88 -4.10
CA LYS A 160 -16.52 -11.87 -5.44
C LYS A 160 -15.56 -11.19 -6.40
N ARG A 161 -14.73 -11.99 -7.08
CA ARG A 161 -13.70 -11.51 -8.02
C ARG A 161 -14.33 -11.07 -9.35
N ASP A 162 -15.02 -9.94 -9.30
CA ASP A 162 -15.63 -9.25 -10.43
C ASP A 162 -14.93 -7.89 -10.64
N LEU A 163 -15.55 -6.97 -11.36
CA LEU A 163 -15.07 -5.60 -11.48
C LEU A 163 -14.93 -4.97 -10.08
N VAL A 164 -13.84 -4.28 -9.87
CA VAL A 164 -13.62 -3.57 -8.60
C VAL A 164 -14.70 -2.52 -8.38
N SER A 165 -15.33 -2.55 -7.22
CA SER A 165 -16.39 -1.63 -6.81
C SER A 165 -15.97 -0.88 -5.56
N LYS A 166 -16.77 0.11 -5.14
CA LYS A 166 -16.54 0.79 -3.85
C LYS A 166 -16.67 -0.20 -2.71
N LEU A 167 -15.73 -0.15 -1.77
CA LEU A 167 -15.79 -0.96 -0.58
C LEU A 167 -16.68 -0.29 0.47
N TYR A 168 -17.72 -1.00 0.88
CA TYR A 168 -18.59 -0.61 1.98
C TYR A 168 -18.27 -1.45 3.22
N VAL A 169 -18.03 -0.78 4.35
CA VAL A 169 -17.81 -1.42 5.63
C VAL A 169 -19.14 -1.67 6.33
N ASN A 170 -20.08 -0.73 6.19
CA ASN A 170 -21.39 -0.81 6.80
C ASN A 170 -22.44 -0.52 5.71
N SER A 171 -22.72 -1.53 4.88
CA SER A 171 -23.81 -1.47 3.91
C SER A 171 -25.12 -1.93 4.57
N PRO A 172 -26.28 -1.34 4.22
CA PRO A 172 -27.59 -1.86 4.65
C PRO A 172 -27.77 -3.35 4.36
N ASP A 173 -27.21 -3.84 3.26
CA ASP A 173 -27.29 -5.25 2.85
C ASP A 173 -26.50 -6.20 3.77
N VAL A 174 -25.49 -5.69 4.48
CA VAL A 174 -24.66 -6.45 5.42
C VAL A 174 -25.07 -6.20 6.87
N ALA A 175 -25.77 -5.08 7.13
CA ALA A 175 -26.18 -4.68 8.48
C ALA A 175 -27.36 -5.51 9.01
N TYR A 176 -28.15 -6.12 8.13
CA TYR A 176 -29.34 -6.89 8.50
C TYR A 176 -29.29 -8.28 7.88
N THR A 177 -29.35 -9.30 8.73
CA THR A 177 -29.63 -10.66 8.27
C THR A 177 -31.16 -10.81 8.11
N SER A 178 -31.59 -11.24 6.90
CA SER A 178 -32.98 -11.50 6.65
C SER A 178 -33.51 -12.57 7.63
N PRO A 179 -34.65 -12.34 8.31
CA PRO A 179 -35.18 -13.33 9.22
C PRO A 179 -35.59 -14.59 8.46
N GLU A 180 -35.20 -15.73 8.98
CA GLU A 180 -35.60 -17.03 8.47
C GLU A 180 -36.62 -17.68 9.42
N ARG A 181 -37.72 -18.21 8.83
CA ARG A 181 -38.69 -18.98 9.60
C ARG A 181 -38.12 -20.33 10.00
N THR A 182 -38.43 -20.79 11.18
CA THR A 182 -38.14 -22.17 11.59
C THR A 182 -38.93 -23.16 10.75
N SER A 183 -38.29 -24.00 9.98
CA SER A 183 -38.90 -24.97 9.07
C SER A 183 -39.04 -26.37 9.71
N SER A 184 -38.15 -26.72 10.63
CA SER A 184 -38.17 -28.00 11.33
C SER A 184 -37.62 -27.88 12.73
N VAL A 185 -38.19 -28.63 13.64
CA VAL A 185 -37.74 -28.78 15.02
C VAL A 185 -37.59 -30.24 15.32
N THR A 186 -36.44 -30.64 15.82
CA THR A 186 -36.20 -32.05 16.24
C THR A 186 -36.02 -32.09 17.73
N VAL A 187 -36.86 -32.86 18.38
CA VAL A 187 -36.78 -33.11 19.83
C VAL A 187 -36.18 -34.51 20.02
N THR A 188 -35.05 -34.56 20.71
CA THR A 188 -34.33 -35.82 21.01
C THR A 188 -34.20 -35.99 22.52
N GLY A 189 -34.28 -37.24 22.97
CA GLY A 189 -34.12 -37.58 24.37
C GLY A 189 -34.76 -38.91 24.71
N ASN A 190 -34.61 -39.38 25.95
CA ASN A 190 -35.21 -40.59 26.44
C ASN A 190 -36.36 -40.23 27.40
N LEU A 191 -37.48 -40.89 27.20
CA LEU A 191 -38.60 -40.88 28.18
C LEU A 191 -38.49 -42.10 29.09
N ASN A 192 -38.75 -41.93 30.38
CA ASN A 192 -38.74 -43.04 31.32
C ASN A 192 -40.00 -43.90 31.08
N ALA A 193 -39.78 -45.13 30.62
CA ALA A 193 -40.85 -46.07 30.32
C ALA A 193 -41.72 -46.45 31.57
N GLY A 194 -41.22 -46.28 32.78
CA GLY A 194 -41.93 -46.54 34.02
C GLY A 194 -42.75 -45.35 34.59
N SER A 195 -42.57 -44.16 34.01
CA SER A 195 -43.27 -42.96 34.44
C SER A 195 -44.53 -42.76 33.61
N LYS A 196 -45.65 -42.57 34.33
CA LYS A 196 -46.95 -42.19 33.71
C LYS A 196 -47.15 -40.67 33.73
N ASP A 197 -46.17 -39.92 34.21
CA ASP A 197 -46.24 -38.47 34.31
C ASP A 197 -46.08 -37.82 32.95
N THR A 198 -46.72 -36.69 32.76
CA THR A 198 -46.60 -35.87 31.57
C THR A 198 -45.22 -35.22 31.55
N SER A 199 -44.45 -35.51 30.51
CA SER A 199 -43.19 -34.82 30.26
C SER A 199 -43.43 -33.58 29.40
N THR A 200 -42.96 -32.43 29.86
CA THR A 200 -43.14 -31.15 29.14
C THR A 200 -41.81 -30.67 28.66
N THR A 201 -41.76 -30.21 27.39
CA THR A 201 -40.60 -29.52 26.81
C THR A 201 -41.04 -28.25 26.09
N THR A 202 -40.24 -27.24 26.13
CA THR A 202 -40.50 -25.96 25.44
C THR A 202 -39.64 -25.84 24.20
N ILE A 203 -40.24 -25.39 23.10
CA ILE A 203 -39.59 -25.19 21.80
C ILE A 203 -39.75 -23.73 21.44
N ASN A 204 -38.63 -23.09 21.10
CA ASN A 204 -38.62 -21.74 20.54
C ASN A 204 -38.57 -21.84 19.01
N PHE A 205 -39.43 -21.10 18.34
CA PHE A 205 -39.44 -21.01 16.89
C PHE A 205 -39.68 -19.57 16.44
N TYR A 206 -39.27 -19.28 15.20
CA TYR A 206 -39.34 -17.95 14.61
C TYR A 206 -40.28 -17.97 13.41
N ASP A 207 -41.02 -16.89 13.23
CA ASP A 207 -41.85 -16.68 12.05
C ASP A 207 -40.98 -16.07 10.88
N SER A 208 -41.61 -15.81 9.73
CA SER A 208 -41.00 -15.19 8.58
C SER A 208 -40.57 -13.74 8.80
N LEU A 209 -41.00 -13.10 9.87
CA LEU A 209 -40.67 -11.74 10.26
C LEU A 209 -39.57 -11.69 11.35
N GLY A 210 -39.12 -12.87 11.83
CA GLY A 210 -38.13 -12.97 12.90
C GLY A 210 -38.69 -12.83 14.32
N ASN A 211 -40.00 -12.83 14.49
CA ASN A 211 -40.60 -12.83 15.83
C ASN A 211 -40.40 -14.20 16.45
N SER A 212 -39.98 -14.23 17.72
CA SER A 212 -39.83 -15.47 18.49
C SER A 212 -41.12 -15.86 19.16
N TYR A 213 -41.49 -17.12 18.98
CA TYR A 213 -42.61 -17.74 19.65
C TYR A 213 -42.14 -18.95 20.46
N GLN A 214 -42.87 -19.26 21.55
CA GLN A 214 -42.60 -20.41 22.38
C GLN A 214 -43.80 -21.33 22.40
N ALA A 215 -43.59 -22.59 22.09
CA ALA A 215 -44.59 -23.64 22.22
C ALA A 215 -44.17 -24.63 23.30
N THR A 216 -45.13 -25.02 24.14
CA THR A 216 -44.93 -26.07 25.11
C THR A 216 -45.54 -27.37 24.58
N VAL A 217 -44.69 -28.36 24.42
CA VAL A 217 -45.07 -29.70 23.98
C VAL A 217 -45.21 -30.59 25.20
N ASN A 218 -46.42 -31.13 25.39
CA ASN A 218 -46.73 -32.05 26.46
C ASN A 218 -46.78 -33.47 25.92
N LEU A 219 -45.87 -34.31 26.38
CA LEU A 219 -45.84 -35.73 26.06
C LEU A 219 -46.57 -36.49 27.14
N VAL A 220 -47.77 -36.97 26.81
CA VAL A 220 -48.69 -37.69 27.76
C VAL A 220 -48.64 -39.18 27.48
N TYR A 221 -48.53 -39.99 28.53
CA TYR A 221 -48.57 -41.43 28.41
C TYR A 221 -49.97 -41.86 27.95
N ALA A 222 -50.11 -42.47 26.80
CA ALA A 222 -51.33 -42.87 26.15
C ALA A 222 -51.81 -44.34 26.54
N GLY A 223 -50.99 -45.04 27.33
CA GLY A 223 -51.30 -46.48 27.66
C GLY A 223 -50.71 -47.41 26.60
N VAL A 224 -50.53 -48.67 26.94
CA VAL A 224 -50.15 -49.71 25.98
C VAL A 224 -51.43 -50.08 25.25
N GLN A 225 -51.48 -49.80 23.93
CA GLN A 225 -52.56 -50.31 23.10
C GLN A 225 -52.37 -51.84 23.01
N GLY A 226 -53.24 -52.57 23.64
CA GLY A 226 -53.13 -54.05 23.61
C GLY A 226 -53.29 -54.57 22.21
N ASP A 227 -52.38 -55.49 21.83
CA ASP A 227 -52.58 -56.32 20.68
C ASP A 227 -53.88 -57.09 20.81
N ASN A 228 -54.77 -56.88 19.85
CA ASN A 228 -55.89 -57.78 19.57
C ASN A 228 -55.50 -58.69 18.44
#